data_f195e0c316d56715631a47b92de4fcc2
#
_entry.id   f195e0c316d56715631a47b92de4fcc2
#
_cell.length_a   1.000
_cell.length_b   1.000
_cell.length_c   1.000
_cell.angle_alpha   90.00
_cell.angle_beta   90.00
_cell.angle_gamma   90.00
#
_symmetry.space_group_name_H-M   'P 1'
#
loop_
_entity.id
_entity.type
_entity.pdbx_description
1 polymer ?
#
loop_
_entity_poly.entity_id
_entity_poly.type
_entity_poly.pdbx_seq_one_letter_code
_entity_poly.pdbx_strand_id
1 'polypeptide(L)'
;MAVIMLQIVGWAAFVVGTLFAGRHLRQHRDKATAERTSRVMQGLFFAGLVIPAGLGLFYPGYLQYDALLGVPPLPLRALTLVVGGILLLAGLYLVAVSLAALRRLGHGANAFRLTTQLVAGDIYQRTRNPMSLGYYMCCISAGLLAGSTTITVFALIAIIPTHLLYLIYFEDLEVGLRLGPAYLAYKQNVPFLIPRRVT
;
A
#
# COMPACT_ATOMS: atom_id res chain seq x y z
N MET A 1 11.17 18.37 -12.95
CA MET A 1 11.01 17.34 -13.99
C MET A 1 11.60 15.96 -13.57
N ALA A 2 12.86 15.87 -13.12
CA ALA A 2 13.50 14.58 -12.80
C ALA A 2 12.72 13.73 -11.76
N VAL A 3 12.23 14.33 -10.67
CA VAL A 3 11.46 13.60 -9.64
C VAL A 3 10.12 13.10 -10.19
N ILE A 4 9.44 13.88 -11.02
CA ILE A 4 8.18 13.46 -11.66
C ILE A 4 8.42 12.28 -12.60
N MET A 5 9.47 12.34 -13.40
CA MET A 5 9.87 11.21 -14.27
C MET A 5 10.19 9.96 -13.44
N LEU A 6 10.92 10.13 -12.32
CA LEU A 6 11.21 9.04 -11.40
C LEU A 6 9.93 8.40 -10.83
N GLN A 7 8.93 9.21 -10.47
CA GLN A 7 7.64 8.74 -9.98
C GLN A 7 6.86 7.96 -11.05
N ILE A 8 6.81 8.47 -12.28
CA ILE A 8 6.12 7.80 -13.40
C ILE A 8 6.81 6.49 -13.73
N VAL A 9 8.14 6.50 -13.87
CA VAL A 9 8.92 5.29 -14.17
C VAL A 9 8.81 4.28 -13.04
N GLY A 10 8.93 4.71 -11.79
CA GLY A 10 8.79 3.85 -10.61
C GLY A 10 7.41 3.23 -10.50
N TRP A 11 6.36 4.01 -10.73
CA TRP A 11 4.99 3.52 -10.77
C TRP A 11 4.78 2.50 -11.90
N ALA A 12 5.21 2.80 -13.12
CA ALA A 12 5.10 1.90 -14.26
C ALA A 12 5.89 0.59 -14.02
N ALA A 13 7.10 0.69 -13.48
CA ALA A 13 7.92 -0.47 -13.11
C ALA A 13 7.22 -1.35 -12.05
N PHE A 14 6.56 -0.74 -11.06
CA PHE A 14 5.81 -1.48 -10.05
C PHE A 14 4.58 -2.20 -10.65
N VAL A 15 3.83 -1.55 -11.55
CA VAL A 15 2.69 -2.17 -12.26
C VAL A 15 3.17 -3.38 -13.07
N VAL A 16 4.17 -3.18 -13.93
CA VAL A 16 4.74 -4.24 -14.78
C VAL A 16 5.33 -5.36 -13.93
N GLY A 17 6.09 -5.00 -12.89
CA GLY A 17 6.63 -5.95 -11.93
C GLY A 17 5.56 -6.79 -11.25
N THR A 18 4.45 -6.18 -10.85
CA THR A 18 3.29 -6.88 -10.24
C THR A 18 2.70 -7.92 -11.19
N LEU A 19 2.47 -7.54 -12.45
CA LEU A 19 1.90 -8.44 -13.46
C LEU A 19 2.87 -9.59 -13.77
N PHE A 20 4.15 -9.28 -13.93
CA PHE A 20 5.18 -10.28 -14.19
C PHE A 20 5.36 -11.24 -13.00
N ALA A 21 5.50 -10.71 -11.80
CA ALA A 21 5.66 -11.48 -10.57
C ALA A 21 4.45 -12.40 -10.31
N GLY A 22 3.24 -11.88 -10.46
CA GLY A 22 2.02 -12.68 -10.30
C GLY A 22 1.90 -13.78 -11.35
N ARG A 23 2.30 -13.52 -12.61
CA ARG A 23 2.35 -14.54 -13.66
C ARG A 23 3.41 -15.60 -13.36
N HIS A 24 4.59 -15.19 -12.94
CA HIS A 24 5.69 -16.08 -12.59
C HIS A 24 5.29 -17.02 -11.45
N LEU A 25 4.65 -16.52 -10.38
CA LEU A 25 4.17 -17.34 -9.26
C LEU A 25 3.06 -18.34 -9.67
N ARG A 26 2.25 -18.02 -10.68
CA ARG A 26 1.25 -18.99 -11.19
C ARG A 26 1.88 -20.15 -11.92
N GLN A 27 3.06 -19.93 -12.52
CA GLN A 27 3.83 -20.97 -13.23
C GLN A 27 4.72 -21.79 -12.29
N HIS A 28 5.25 -21.14 -11.23
CA HIS A 28 6.18 -21.73 -10.26
C HIS A 28 5.59 -21.64 -8.85
N ARG A 29 4.72 -22.60 -8.51
CA ARG A 29 3.91 -22.57 -7.27
C ARG A 29 4.64 -23.22 -6.09
N ASP A 30 5.78 -22.69 -5.73
CA ASP A 30 6.55 -23.16 -4.58
C ASP A 30 6.87 -22.01 -3.61
N LYS A 31 7.14 -22.37 -2.35
CA LYS A 31 7.39 -21.44 -1.27
C LYS A 31 8.66 -20.62 -1.49
N ALA A 32 9.72 -21.24 -2.00
CA ALA A 32 11.01 -20.56 -2.19
C ALA A 32 10.91 -19.46 -3.27
N THR A 33 10.22 -19.77 -4.37
CA THR A 33 9.92 -18.78 -5.42
C THR A 33 9.03 -17.66 -4.90
N ALA A 34 8.02 -17.98 -4.08
CA ALA A 34 7.15 -16.97 -3.46
C ALA A 34 7.97 -16.00 -2.59
N GLU A 35 8.81 -16.52 -1.69
CA GLU A 35 9.67 -15.69 -0.83
C GLU A 35 10.67 -14.83 -1.60
N ARG A 36 11.30 -15.38 -2.64
CA ARG A 36 12.25 -14.64 -3.47
C ARG A 36 11.57 -13.51 -4.22
N THR A 37 10.45 -13.80 -4.87
CA THR A 37 9.69 -12.82 -5.65
C THR A 37 9.12 -11.73 -4.77
N SER A 38 8.66 -12.08 -3.56
CA SER A 38 8.16 -11.11 -2.58
C SER A 38 9.22 -10.09 -2.17
N ARG A 39 10.47 -10.52 -1.92
CA ARG A 39 11.57 -9.60 -1.60
C ARG A 39 11.86 -8.63 -2.74
N VAL A 40 11.84 -9.10 -3.98
CA VAL A 40 12.00 -8.24 -5.16
C VAL A 40 10.87 -7.22 -5.25
N MET A 41 9.63 -7.66 -5.04
CA MET A 41 8.45 -6.76 -5.09
C MET A 41 8.46 -5.75 -3.95
N GLN A 42 8.90 -6.11 -2.74
CA GLN A 42 9.10 -5.16 -1.65
C GLN A 42 10.15 -4.10 -2.01
N GLY A 43 11.29 -4.50 -2.56
CA GLY A 43 12.30 -3.57 -3.05
C GLY A 43 11.73 -2.62 -4.11
N LEU A 44 10.96 -3.16 -5.05
CA LEU A 44 10.33 -2.38 -6.12
C LEU A 44 9.26 -1.42 -5.58
N PHE A 45 8.49 -1.82 -4.56
CA PHE A 45 7.53 -0.95 -3.87
C PHE A 45 8.21 0.26 -3.23
N PHE A 46 9.28 0.02 -2.47
CA PHE A 46 10.01 1.12 -1.83
C PHE A 46 10.73 2.01 -2.85
N ALA A 47 11.50 1.42 -3.77
CA ALA A 47 12.26 2.18 -4.76
C ALA A 47 11.38 2.85 -5.82
N GLY A 48 10.27 2.22 -6.21
CA GLY A 48 9.38 2.71 -7.26
C GLY A 48 8.26 3.63 -6.79
N LEU A 49 7.75 3.44 -5.56
CA LEU A 49 6.61 4.21 -5.06
C LEU A 49 6.96 5.06 -3.85
N VAL A 50 7.54 4.48 -2.79
CA VAL A 50 7.70 5.18 -1.51
C VAL A 50 8.77 6.27 -1.59
N ILE A 51 9.97 5.93 -2.07
CA ILE A 51 11.08 6.88 -2.16
C ILE A 51 10.74 8.03 -3.13
N PRO A 52 10.26 7.79 -4.37
CA PRO A 52 9.89 8.86 -5.27
C PRO A 52 8.75 9.76 -4.74
N ALA A 53 7.77 9.19 -4.03
CA ALA A 53 6.72 9.98 -3.38
C ALA A 53 7.30 10.88 -2.28
N GLY A 54 8.18 10.34 -1.44
CA GLY A 54 8.89 11.12 -0.42
C GLY A 54 9.74 12.25 -1.01
N LEU A 55 10.47 11.97 -2.08
CA LEU A 55 11.22 13.01 -2.79
C LEU A 55 10.32 14.10 -3.35
N GLY A 56 9.14 13.73 -3.90
CA GLY A 56 8.17 14.67 -4.43
C GLY A 56 7.56 15.61 -3.39
N LEU A 57 7.53 15.19 -2.12
CA LEU A 57 7.09 16.04 -1.02
C LEU A 57 8.01 17.26 -0.84
N PHE A 58 9.32 17.08 -1.02
CA PHE A 58 10.31 18.12 -0.84
C PHE A 58 10.63 18.87 -2.14
N TYR A 59 10.60 18.17 -3.28
CA TYR A 59 10.92 18.75 -4.58
C TYR A 59 10.15 18.07 -5.72
N PRO A 60 9.31 18.79 -6.48
CA PRO A 60 9.06 20.25 -6.43
C PRO A 60 8.17 20.70 -5.27
N GLY A 61 7.66 19.79 -4.43
CA GLY A 61 6.62 20.02 -3.44
C GLY A 61 5.22 19.82 -4.04
N TYR A 62 4.30 19.31 -3.25
CA TYR A 62 3.00 18.82 -3.75
C TYR A 62 2.13 19.91 -4.41
N LEU A 63 2.18 21.14 -3.93
CA LEU A 63 1.43 22.25 -4.53
C LEU A 63 1.91 22.62 -5.93
N GLN A 64 3.17 22.38 -6.24
CA GLN A 64 3.73 22.73 -7.56
C GLN A 64 3.25 21.78 -8.67
N TYR A 65 2.76 20.57 -8.34
CA TYR A 65 2.17 19.67 -9.33
C TYR A 65 0.90 20.25 -9.95
N ASP A 66 0.06 20.92 -9.16
CA ASP A 66 -1.15 21.58 -9.67
C ASP A 66 -0.78 22.70 -10.65
N ALA A 67 0.21 23.52 -10.29
CA ALA A 67 0.68 24.61 -11.16
C ALA A 67 1.31 24.08 -12.46
N LEU A 68 2.08 22.98 -12.41
CA LEU A 68 2.70 22.37 -13.59
C LEU A 68 1.67 21.79 -14.56
N LEU A 69 0.53 21.31 -14.05
CA LEU A 69 -0.54 20.70 -14.85
C LEU A 69 -1.67 21.68 -15.18
N GLY A 70 -1.59 22.94 -14.72
CA GLY A 70 -2.65 23.94 -14.90
C GLY A 70 -3.96 23.57 -14.19
N VAL A 71 -3.89 22.78 -13.10
CA VAL A 71 -5.05 22.33 -12.34
C VAL A 71 -5.23 23.23 -11.12
N PRO A 72 -6.47 23.70 -10.82
CA PRO A 72 -6.70 24.51 -9.62
C PRO A 72 -6.49 23.68 -8.35
N PRO A 73 -5.98 24.29 -7.26
CA PRO A 73 -5.87 23.64 -5.98
C PRO A 73 -7.25 23.24 -5.44
N LEU A 74 -7.27 22.30 -4.48
CA LEU A 74 -8.51 21.84 -3.85
C LEU A 74 -9.28 23.01 -3.20
N PRO A 75 -10.58 23.12 -3.47
CA PRO A 75 -11.44 24.09 -2.80
C PRO A 75 -11.67 23.74 -1.33
N LEU A 76 -12.31 24.66 -0.58
CA LEU A 76 -12.71 24.43 0.81
C LEU A 76 -11.54 24.02 1.74
N ARG A 77 -10.48 24.85 1.74
CA ARG A 77 -9.22 24.56 2.44
C ARG A 77 -9.39 24.10 3.90
N ALA A 78 -10.30 24.70 4.66
CA ALA A 78 -10.57 24.29 6.04
C ALA A 78 -11.08 22.84 6.12
N LEU A 79 -11.99 22.46 5.22
CA LEU A 79 -12.53 21.10 5.16
C LEU A 79 -11.45 20.10 4.78
N THR A 80 -10.64 20.38 3.76
CA THR A 80 -9.55 19.49 3.32
C THR A 80 -8.51 19.29 4.42
N LEU A 81 -8.20 20.32 5.22
CA LEU A 81 -7.32 20.21 6.38
C LEU A 81 -7.91 19.29 7.46
N VAL A 82 -9.18 19.46 7.81
CA VAL A 82 -9.84 18.66 8.84
C VAL A 82 -9.93 17.20 8.40
N VAL A 83 -10.47 16.94 7.20
CA VAL A 83 -10.62 15.58 6.67
C VAL A 83 -9.24 14.93 6.47
N GLY A 84 -8.29 15.65 5.91
CA GLY A 84 -6.91 15.18 5.74
C GLY A 84 -6.25 14.84 7.08
N GLY A 85 -6.42 15.67 8.10
CA GLY A 85 -5.92 15.40 9.45
C GLY A 85 -6.53 14.14 10.08
N ILE A 86 -7.84 13.96 9.98
CA ILE A 86 -8.53 12.76 10.47
C ILE A 86 -8.03 11.51 9.73
N LEU A 87 -7.94 11.56 8.41
CA LEU A 87 -7.44 10.44 7.62
C LEU A 87 -5.98 10.11 7.93
N LEU A 88 -5.13 11.12 8.15
CA LEU A 88 -3.74 10.89 8.53
C LEU A 88 -3.64 10.16 9.87
N LEU A 89 -4.33 10.65 10.90
CA LEU A 89 -4.29 10.04 12.22
C LEU A 89 -4.85 8.62 12.21
N ALA A 90 -5.98 8.40 11.55
CA ALA A 90 -6.57 7.07 11.41
C ALA A 90 -5.67 6.13 10.59
N GLY A 91 -5.08 6.62 9.51
CA GLY A 91 -4.15 5.86 8.66
C GLY A 91 -2.89 5.46 9.42
N LEU A 92 -2.24 6.39 10.11
CA LEU A 92 -1.07 6.11 10.94
C LEU A 92 -1.39 5.14 12.08
N TYR A 93 -2.54 5.28 12.72
CA TYR A 93 -3.01 4.33 13.74
C TYR A 93 -3.12 2.92 13.16
N LEU A 94 -3.80 2.74 12.01
CA LEU A 94 -3.94 1.43 11.36
C LEU A 94 -2.58 0.83 10.99
N VAL A 95 -1.67 1.62 10.44
CA VAL A 95 -0.30 1.17 10.13
C VAL A 95 0.44 0.75 11.38
N ALA A 96 0.37 1.56 12.45
CA ALA A 96 1.08 1.28 13.71
C ALA A 96 0.56 0.00 14.39
N VAL A 97 -0.76 -0.16 14.53
CA VAL A 97 -1.34 -1.37 15.16
C VAL A 97 -1.12 -2.62 14.32
N SER A 98 -1.16 -2.49 12.98
CA SER A 98 -0.86 -3.59 12.07
C SER A 98 0.60 -4.03 12.19
N LEU A 99 1.52 -3.08 12.20
CA LEU A 99 2.95 -3.36 12.35
C LEU A 99 3.26 -3.98 13.73
N ALA A 100 2.62 -3.50 14.80
CA ALA A 100 2.76 -4.06 16.13
C ALA A 100 2.26 -5.51 16.19
N ALA A 101 1.10 -5.81 15.59
CA ALA A 101 0.55 -7.17 15.50
C ALA A 101 1.48 -8.10 14.70
N LEU A 102 1.98 -7.65 13.54
CA LEU A 102 2.92 -8.43 12.72
C LEU A 102 4.24 -8.71 13.45
N ARG A 103 4.78 -7.74 14.19
CA ARG A 103 6.00 -7.94 14.98
C ARG A 103 5.80 -8.92 16.13
N ARG A 104 4.68 -8.78 16.85
CA ARG A 104 4.37 -9.59 18.03
C ARG A 104 4.00 -11.03 17.68
N LEU A 105 3.17 -11.23 16.65
CA LEU A 105 2.56 -12.51 16.31
C LEU A 105 3.18 -13.16 15.06
N GLY A 106 3.77 -12.40 14.16
CA GLY A 106 4.27 -12.87 12.87
C GLY A 106 5.74 -13.27 12.85
N HIS A 107 6.50 -13.05 13.93
CA HIS A 107 7.92 -13.37 14.08
C HIS A 107 8.84 -12.86 12.95
N GLY A 108 8.47 -11.79 12.23
CA GLY A 108 9.28 -11.35 11.09
C GLY A 108 9.01 -10.00 10.50
N ALA A 109 8.03 -9.28 10.97
CA ALA A 109 7.66 -8.02 10.34
C ALA A 109 8.56 -6.85 10.73
N ASN A 110 9.66 -6.74 10.03
CA ASN A 110 10.22 -5.45 9.62
C ASN A 110 9.77 -5.19 8.18
N ALA A 111 9.86 -3.93 7.70
CA ALA A 111 9.52 -3.57 6.32
C ALA A 111 10.20 -4.45 5.24
N PHE A 112 11.21 -5.23 5.61
CA PHE A 112 12.01 -6.12 4.75
C PHE A 112 11.99 -7.59 5.18
N ARG A 113 11.25 -7.96 6.23
CA ARG A 113 11.15 -9.35 6.68
C ARG A 113 9.73 -9.87 6.50
N LEU A 114 9.60 -10.93 5.71
CA LEU A 114 8.35 -11.65 5.54
C LEU A 114 7.96 -12.32 6.87
N THR A 115 6.68 -12.28 7.21
CA THR A 115 6.17 -13.02 8.36
C THR A 115 6.35 -14.53 8.14
N THR A 116 6.76 -15.24 9.16
CA THR A 116 6.95 -16.70 9.10
C THR A 116 5.71 -17.45 9.56
N GLN A 117 4.78 -16.76 10.22
CA GLN A 117 3.53 -17.32 10.74
C GLN A 117 2.34 -16.44 10.32
N LEU A 118 1.18 -17.09 10.24
CA LEU A 118 -0.08 -16.39 9.98
C LEU A 118 -0.46 -15.53 11.19
N VAL A 119 -0.68 -14.24 10.93
CA VAL A 119 -1.26 -13.33 11.92
C VAL A 119 -2.76 -13.21 11.64
N ALA A 120 -3.57 -13.87 12.47
CA ALA A 120 -5.03 -13.85 12.37
C ALA A 120 -5.70 -13.19 13.59
N GLY A 121 -4.91 -12.64 14.52
CA GLY A 121 -5.35 -11.96 15.73
C GLY A 121 -5.44 -10.45 15.60
N ASP A 122 -5.89 -9.78 16.65
CA ASP A 122 -5.96 -8.31 16.75
C ASP A 122 -6.75 -7.68 15.58
N ILE A 123 -6.18 -6.66 14.96
CA ILE A 123 -6.78 -5.96 13.81
C ILE A 123 -6.98 -6.88 12.60
N TYR A 124 -6.16 -7.95 12.46
CA TYR A 124 -6.25 -8.91 11.37
C TYR A 124 -7.45 -9.87 11.47
N GLN A 125 -8.17 -9.89 12.58
CA GLN A 125 -9.48 -10.56 12.67
C GLN A 125 -10.57 -9.78 11.91
N ARG A 126 -10.41 -8.47 11.75
CA ARG A 126 -11.41 -7.58 11.16
C ARG A 126 -11.23 -7.36 9.66
N THR A 127 -10.00 -7.38 9.19
CA THR A 127 -9.63 -7.25 7.79
C THR A 127 -8.27 -7.89 7.53
N ARG A 128 -8.07 -8.45 6.33
CA ARG A 128 -6.80 -9.08 5.95
C ARG A 128 -5.70 -8.05 5.65
N ASN A 129 -6.07 -6.83 5.25
CA ASN A 129 -5.15 -5.80 4.79
C ASN A 129 -5.27 -4.47 5.56
N PRO A 130 -5.19 -4.48 6.92
CA PRO A 130 -5.37 -3.26 7.70
C PRO A 130 -4.25 -2.24 7.48
N MET A 131 -3.01 -2.70 7.25
CA MET A 131 -1.88 -1.83 6.94
C MET A 131 -2.07 -1.12 5.61
N SER A 132 -2.55 -1.83 4.58
CA SER A 132 -2.83 -1.25 3.27
C SER A 132 -3.97 -0.24 3.32
N LEU A 133 -5.01 -0.50 4.12
CA LEU A 133 -6.07 0.47 4.35
C LEU A 133 -5.52 1.75 4.99
N GLY A 134 -4.67 1.62 6.01
CA GLY A 134 -3.99 2.75 6.63
C GLY A 134 -3.10 3.51 5.63
N TYR A 135 -2.36 2.79 4.80
CA TYR A 135 -1.55 3.39 3.72
C TYR A 135 -2.41 4.22 2.74
N TYR A 136 -3.58 3.72 2.34
CA TYR A 136 -4.48 4.46 1.44
C TYR A 136 -5.01 5.74 2.08
N MET A 137 -5.37 5.69 3.37
CA MET A 137 -5.77 6.86 4.11
C MET A 137 -4.64 7.90 4.19
N CYS A 138 -3.40 7.48 4.40
CA CYS A 138 -2.23 8.37 4.39
C CYS A 138 -1.98 8.99 2.99
N CYS A 139 -2.12 8.20 1.92
CA CYS A 139 -1.96 8.71 0.55
C CYS A 139 -2.99 9.80 0.20
N ILE A 140 -4.27 9.57 0.53
CA ILE A 140 -5.33 10.57 0.32
C ILE A 140 -5.07 11.80 1.20
N SER A 141 -4.72 11.58 2.46
CA SER A 141 -4.42 12.65 3.42
C SER A 141 -3.31 13.57 2.93
N ALA A 142 -2.25 13.03 2.33
CA ALA A 142 -1.13 13.82 1.81
C ALA A 142 -1.59 14.87 0.79
N GLY A 143 -2.47 14.49 -0.15
CA GLY A 143 -3.06 15.40 -1.12
C GLY A 143 -3.99 16.44 -0.47
N LEU A 144 -4.88 15.99 0.43
CA LEU A 144 -5.81 16.87 1.13
C LEU A 144 -5.10 17.91 2.02
N LEU A 145 -4.10 17.49 2.78
CA LEU A 145 -3.30 18.37 3.65
C LEU A 145 -2.45 19.34 2.84
N ALA A 146 -1.91 18.90 1.71
CA ALA A 146 -1.24 19.81 0.77
C ALA A 146 -2.22 20.78 0.08
N GLY A 147 -3.49 20.43 -0.03
CA GLY A 147 -4.49 21.15 -0.82
C GLY A 147 -4.30 20.95 -2.32
N SER A 148 -3.62 19.86 -2.71
CA SER A 148 -3.31 19.56 -4.10
C SER A 148 -4.37 18.65 -4.72
N THR A 149 -5.02 19.13 -5.76
CA THR A 149 -5.96 18.36 -6.58
C THR A 149 -5.22 17.21 -7.26
N THR A 150 -4.08 17.48 -7.88
CA THR A 150 -3.28 16.48 -8.60
C THR A 150 -2.88 15.32 -7.72
N ILE A 151 -2.33 15.57 -6.54
CA ILE A 151 -1.87 14.51 -5.64
C ILE A 151 -3.05 13.69 -5.11
N THR A 152 -4.16 14.35 -4.76
CA THR A 152 -5.36 13.64 -4.28
C THR A 152 -5.94 12.73 -5.36
N VAL A 153 -6.10 13.25 -6.58
CA VAL A 153 -6.61 12.47 -7.72
C VAL A 153 -5.66 11.34 -8.06
N PHE A 154 -4.36 11.60 -8.11
CA PHE A 154 -3.35 10.57 -8.40
C PHE A 154 -3.35 9.46 -7.35
N ALA A 155 -3.51 9.78 -6.07
CA ALA A 155 -3.67 8.77 -5.02
C ALA A 155 -4.88 7.87 -5.28
N LEU A 156 -6.03 8.45 -5.65
CA LEU A 156 -7.29 7.71 -5.86
C LEU A 156 -7.30 6.86 -7.14
N ILE A 157 -6.77 7.37 -8.25
CA ILE A 157 -6.91 6.71 -9.57
C ILE A 157 -5.66 5.93 -10.00
N ALA A 158 -4.51 6.19 -9.39
CA ALA A 158 -3.25 5.51 -9.74
C ALA A 158 -2.69 4.69 -8.59
N ILE A 159 -2.32 5.32 -7.47
CA ILE A 159 -1.61 4.64 -6.39
C ILE A 159 -2.47 3.54 -5.74
N ILE A 160 -3.68 3.88 -5.31
CA ILE A 160 -4.58 2.91 -4.65
C ILE A 160 -4.96 1.76 -5.57
N PRO A 161 -5.43 1.98 -6.82
CA PRO A 161 -5.75 0.88 -7.73
C PRO A 161 -4.55 0.01 -8.08
N THR A 162 -3.37 0.61 -8.25
CA THR A 162 -2.14 -0.15 -8.50
C THR A 162 -1.75 -1.04 -7.32
N HIS A 163 -1.84 -0.51 -6.10
CA HIS A 163 -1.55 -1.31 -4.91
C HIS A 163 -2.62 -2.39 -4.65
N LEU A 164 -3.90 -2.10 -4.95
CA LEU A 164 -4.96 -3.12 -4.94
C LEU A 164 -4.69 -4.24 -5.96
N LEU A 165 -4.25 -3.89 -7.16
CA LEU A 165 -3.81 -4.87 -8.16
C LEU A 165 -2.68 -5.74 -7.61
N TYR A 166 -1.68 -5.14 -6.95
CA TYR A 166 -0.59 -5.88 -6.31
C TYR A 166 -1.12 -6.84 -5.24
N LEU A 167 -1.98 -6.40 -4.34
CA LEU A 167 -2.57 -7.24 -3.28
C LEU A 167 -3.35 -8.43 -3.85
N ILE A 168 -4.19 -8.19 -4.86
CA ILE A 168 -5.10 -9.22 -5.41
C ILE A 168 -4.34 -10.17 -6.35
N TYR A 169 -3.49 -9.61 -7.19
CA TYR A 169 -2.88 -10.38 -8.29
C TYR A 169 -1.61 -11.11 -7.88
N PHE A 170 -0.86 -10.55 -6.93
CA PHE A 170 0.43 -11.09 -6.50
C PHE A 170 0.42 -11.52 -5.02
N GLU A 171 0.20 -10.60 -4.07
CA GLU A 171 0.42 -10.86 -2.65
C GLU A 171 -0.50 -11.95 -2.08
N ASP A 172 -1.76 -11.96 -2.47
CA ASP A 172 -2.73 -12.97 -2.01
C ASP A 172 -2.31 -14.40 -2.45
N LEU A 173 -1.75 -14.55 -3.63
CA LEU A 173 -1.17 -15.82 -4.11
C LEU A 173 0.14 -16.14 -3.37
N GLU A 174 1.03 -15.18 -3.21
CA GLU A 174 2.31 -15.29 -2.52
C GLU A 174 2.12 -15.79 -1.08
N VAL A 175 1.26 -15.11 -0.32
CA VAL A 175 0.97 -15.46 1.08
C VAL A 175 0.33 -16.85 1.15
N GLY A 176 -0.56 -17.18 0.20
CA GLY A 176 -1.15 -18.52 0.10
C GLY A 176 -0.13 -19.63 -0.12
N LEU A 177 0.85 -19.42 -0.99
CA LEU A 177 1.94 -20.36 -1.24
C LEU A 177 2.90 -20.50 -0.04
N ARG A 178 3.13 -19.40 0.66
CA ARG A 178 4.08 -19.34 1.79
C ARG A 178 3.50 -19.87 3.09
N LEU A 179 2.25 -19.55 3.41
CA LEU A 179 1.59 -19.92 4.67
C LEU A 179 0.61 -21.10 4.54
N GLY A 180 0.32 -21.53 3.30
CA GLY A 180 -0.43 -22.76 3.04
C GLY A 180 -1.90 -22.76 3.50
N PRO A 181 -2.42 -23.94 3.91
CA PRO A 181 -3.84 -24.13 4.22
C PRO A 181 -4.38 -23.19 5.31
N ALA A 182 -3.54 -22.82 6.28
CA ALA A 182 -3.93 -21.89 7.34
C ALA A 182 -4.35 -20.53 6.80
N TYR A 183 -3.63 -20.00 5.81
CA TYR A 183 -4.01 -18.75 5.16
C TYR A 183 -5.28 -18.91 4.32
N LEU A 184 -5.46 -20.02 3.64
CA LEU A 184 -6.66 -20.27 2.82
C LEU A 184 -7.93 -20.29 3.69
N ALA A 185 -7.89 -20.96 4.85
CA ALA A 185 -8.99 -20.96 5.82
C ALA A 185 -9.25 -19.55 6.39
N TYR A 186 -8.21 -18.82 6.75
CA TYR A 186 -8.30 -17.43 7.21
C TYR A 186 -8.96 -16.50 6.18
N LYS A 187 -8.55 -16.63 4.91
CA LYS A 187 -9.06 -15.87 3.78
C LYS A 187 -10.57 -16.03 3.56
N GLN A 188 -11.13 -17.20 3.85
CA GLN A 188 -12.57 -17.45 3.71
C GLN A 188 -13.40 -16.72 4.77
N ASN A 189 -12.83 -16.46 5.94
CA ASN A 189 -13.56 -15.93 7.09
C ASN A 189 -13.34 -14.42 7.32
N VAL A 190 -12.24 -13.86 6.80
CA VAL A 190 -11.88 -12.46 7.06
C VAL A 190 -11.95 -11.64 5.78
N PRO A 191 -12.63 -10.47 5.80
CA PRO A 191 -12.80 -9.63 4.61
C PRO A 191 -11.46 -9.08 4.10
N PHE A 192 -11.41 -8.80 2.81
CA PHE A 192 -10.20 -8.39 2.13
C PHE A 192 -9.64 -7.05 2.63
N LEU A 193 -10.46 -5.99 2.66
CA LEU A 193 -10.00 -4.63 2.95
C LEU A 193 -10.88 -3.90 3.96
N ILE A 194 -12.19 -3.88 3.74
CA ILE A 194 -13.12 -3.13 4.60
C ILE A 194 -13.41 -3.95 5.86
N PRO A 195 -13.09 -3.42 7.06
CA PRO A 195 -13.29 -4.16 8.30
C PRO A 195 -14.75 -4.51 8.57
N ARG A 196 -15.01 -5.74 9.00
CA ARG A 196 -16.32 -6.14 9.55
C ARG A 196 -16.24 -6.23 11.07
N ARG A 197 -17.39 -6.03 11.73
CA ARG A 197 -17.50 -6.38 13.15
C ARG A 197 -17.38 -7.89 13.27
N VAL A 198 -16.54 -8.34 14.18
CA VAL A 198 -16.53 -9.74 14.60
C VAL A 198 -17.76 -9.91 15.49
N THR A 199 -18.75 -10.63 15.02
CA THR A 199 -19.93 -11.05 15.81
C THR A 199 -19.55 -12.23 16.67
#